data_e3582233cb60c01d8be138c6ec34656c
#
_entry.id   e3582233cb60c01d8be138c6ec34656c
#
_cell.length_a   1.000
_cell.length_b   1.000
_cell.length_c   1.000
_cell.angle_alpha   90.00
_cell.angle_beta   90.00
_cell.angle_gamma   90.00
#
_symmetry.space_group_name_H-M   'P 1'
#
loop_
_entity.id
_entity.type
_entity.pdbx_description
1 polymer ?
#
loop_
_entity_poly.entity_id
_entity_poly.type
_entity_poly.pdbx_seq_one_letter_code
_entity_poly.pdbx_strand_id
1 'polypeptide(L)'
;MNLNKYIKSHILSKLAKDKERKVGIEVECFVYTKNHKRLSVNSLNEYDATNLFKELEIAANGDDIGSFSLEPGGQIEWSSPPFSNLNDLNDSLQKYKYLLDQTLNKHDLINLYIGVDPFNSPESIDLINQEKYELMNASMEKNGTLGKWMMRNTSSVQLNYDIINERDACELAFIIDCLHPISAYLFSNSPYQLGQPVDNKNLRNYIWENTDNSRCKSLLDHGMVYPNTLLDDYVNYIKTVPLIFELDNNLNPKKTKYQTVGDQLSDKYISAELRKEDVEAALHQIFTNVRFKSLIEVRDIDCLPFKHILAPVAFFSGIVFDKKNREKMLDEFSKWDVNERKLWNKSSLTLDLNQDGPNGKSYYDWVIWASELSISGLRRRGLNEEIYFIKYLSSVIDNGPLTLQSQNLFLKSKESLQKFIFS
;
A
#
# COMPACT_ATOMS: atom_id res chain seq x y z
N MET A 1 -2.75 -1.18 33.84
CA MET A 1 -2.40 -1.65 32.47
C MET A 1 -1.09 -0.96 32.11
N ASN A 2 -0.10 -1.61 31.48
CA ASN A 2 1.12 -0.90 31.04
C ASN A 2 0.94 -0.35 29.63
N LEU A 3 1.82 0.56 29.20
CA LEU A 3 1.76 1.22 27.88
C LEU A 3 1.68 0.21 26.71
N ASN A 4 2.49 -0.86 26.74
CA ASN A 4 2.45 -1.88 25.67
C ASN A 4 1.09 -2.55 25.56
N LYS A 5 0.47 -2.88 26.68
CA LYS A 5 -0.90 -3.44 26.70
C LYS A 5 -1.93 -2.42 26.20
N TYR A 6 -1.72 -1.14 26.46
CA TYR A 6 -2.60 -0.08 25.96
C TYR A 6 -2.53 0.00 24.43
N ILE A 7 -1.31 0.08 23.86
CA ILE A 7 -1.10 0.12 22.41
C ILE A 7 -1.66 -1.15 21.74
N LYS A 8 -1.34 -2.34 22.30
CA LYS A 8 -1.86 -3.62 21.79
C LYS A 8 -3.39 -3.67 21.82
N SER A 9 -4.02 -3.20 22.91
CA SER A 9 -5.48 -3.13 22.99
C SER A 9 -6.11 -2.18 21.99
N HIS A 10 -5.41 -1.12 21.58
CA HIS A 10 -5.85 -0.23 20.51
C HIS A 10 -5.83 -0.96 19.15
N ILE A 11 -4.75 -1.65 18.83
CA ILE A 11 -4.64 -2.46 17.59
C ILE A 11 -5.74 -3.53 17.56
N LEU A 12 -6.05 -4.17 18.67
CA LEU A 12 -7.07 -5.21 18.80
C LEU A 12 -8.46 -4.66 19.16
N SER A 13 -8.73 -3.38 18.94
CA SER A 13 -9.98 -2.75 19.38
C SER A 13 -11.20 -3.06 18.50
N LYS A 14 -10.98 -3.49 17.24
CA LYS A 14 -12.03 -3.76 16.25
C LYS A 14 -11.94 -5.19 15.72
N LEU A 15 -12.12 -6.18 16.59
CA LEU A 15 -12.05 -7.58 16.18
C LEU A 15 -13.33 -8.02 15.46
N ALA A 16 -13.17 -8.62 14.28
CA ALA A 16 -14.26 -9.28 13.58
C ALA A 16 -14.46 -10.71 14.08
N LYS A 17 -15.66 -11.28 13.85
CA LYS A 17 -15.84 -12.73 13.96
C LYS A 17 -15.27 -13.41 12.72
N ASP A 18 -14.77 -14.64 12.87
CA ASP A 18 -14.06 -15.36 11.79
C ASP A 18 -14.85 -15.40 10.46
N LYS A 19 -16.15 -15.69 10.54
CA LYS A 19 -17.02 -15.75 9.35
C LYS A 19 -17.48 -14.37 8.82
N GLU A 20 -17.18 -13.31 9.55
CA GLU A 20 -17.58 -11.94 9.25
C GLU A 20 -16.40 -11.07 8.82
N ARG A 21 -15.19 -11.66 8.64
CA ARG A 21 -14.00 -10.93 8.16
C ARG A 21 -14.30 -10.26 6.83
N LYS A 22 -13.89 -9.01 6.71
CA LYS A 22 -14.04 -8.20 5.51
C LYS A 22 -12.69 -7.74 4.99
N VAL A 23 -12.72 -7.28 3.75
CA VAL A 23 -11.62 -6.56 3.09
C VAL A 23 -12.14 -5.23 2.58
N GLY A 24 -11.36 -4.16 2.80
CA GLY A 24 -11.48 -2.87 2.13
C GLY A 24 -10.25 -2.63 1.28
N ILE A 25 -10.36 -1.71 0.33
CA ILE A 25 -9.23 -1.29 -0.51
C ILE A 25 -9.09 0.22 -0.51
N GLU A 26 -7.85 0.67 -0.68
CA GLU A 26 -7.51 2.04 -1.02
C GLU A 26 -6.91 2.04 -2.43
N VAL A 27 -7.34 2.96 -3.28
CA VAL A 27 -6.88 3.08 -4.67
C VAL A 27 -6.46 4.52 -4.92
N GLU A 28 -5.19 4.70 -5.17
CA GLU A 28 -4.62 6.00 -5.51
C GLU A 28 -4.49 6.15 -7.04
N CYS A 29 -4.61 7.36 -7.55
CA CYS A 29 -4.28 7.66 -8.94
C CYS A 29 -3.71 9.06 -9.10
N PHE A 30 -2.92 9.23 -10.16
CA PHE A 30 -2.48 10.54 -10.59
C PHE A 30 -3.53 11.18 -11.49
N VAL A 31 -3.64 12.51 -11.44
CA VAL A 31 -4.55 13.27 -12.29
C VAL A 31 -3.75 14.21 -13.20
N TYR A 32 -4.12 14.23 -14.48
CA TYR A 32 -3.53 15.00 -15.53
C TYR A 32 -4.59 15.80 -16.30
N THR A 33 -4.20 16.89 -16.91
CA THR A 33 -5.03 17.55 -17.91
C THR A 33 -4.99 16.77 -19.23
N LYS A 34 -5.96 17.01 -20.13
CA LYS A 34 -5.92 16.45 -21.50
C LYS A 34 -4.69 16.87 -22.30
N ASN A 35 -4.00 17.95 -21.89
CA ASN A 35 -2.71 18.34 -22.46
C ASN A 35 -1.51 17.63 -21.80
N HIS A 36 -1.78 16.57 -21.04
CA HIS A 36 -0.79 15.70 -20.40
C HIS A 36 0.10 16.42 -19.37
N LYS A 37 -0.38 17.46 -18.73
CA LYS A 37 0.28 18.10 -17.60
C LYS A 37 -0.31 17.54 -16.29
N ARG A 38 0.56 17.25 -15.33
CA ARG A 38 0.10 16.88 -13.97
C ARG A 38 -0.79 17.98 -13.41
N LEU A 39 -1.94 17.63 -12.81
CA LEU A 39 -2.81 18.58 -12.16
C LEU A 39 -2.06 19.25 -11.00
N SER A 40 -2.11 20.58 -10.94
CA SER A 40 -1.50 21.36 -9.85
C SER A 40 -2.09 20.97 -8.50
N VAL A 41 -1.27 21.01 -7.45
CA VAL A 41 -1.72 20.66 -6.09
C VAL A 41 -2.34 21.86 -5.37
N ASN A 42 -1.66 23.03 -5.46
CA ASN A 42 -2.10 24.28 -4.84
C ASN A 42 -2.03 25.37 -5.90
N SER A 43 -3.13 25.62 -6.61
CA SER A 43 -3.23 26.74 -7.54
C SER A 43 -4.01 27.89 -6.89
N LEU A 44 -3.55 29.14 -7.13
CA LEU A 44 -4.28 30.33 -6.67
C LEU A 44 -5.38 30.75 -7.66
N ASN A 45 -5.25 30.40 -8.94
CA ASN A 45 -6.08 30.95 -10.00
C ASN A 45 -6.67 29.91 -10.97
N GLU A 46 -6.34 28.63 -10.78
CA GLU A 46 -6.76 27.54 -11.67
C GLU A 46 -7.36 26.40 -10.85
N TYR A 47 -8.16 25.57 -11.48
CA TYR A 47 -8.67 24.34 -10.88
C TYR A 47 -7.49 23.40 -10.53
N ASP A 48 -7.49 22.87 -9.32
CA ASP A 48 -6.39 22.08 -8.75
C ASP A 48 -6.86 20.79 -8.07
N ALA A 49 -5.93 20.01 -7.56
CA ALA A 49 -6.24 18.74 -6.89
C ALA A 49 -7.10 18.94 -5.62
N THR A 50 -6.94 20.07 -4.92
CA THR A 50 -7.77 20.40 -3.74
C THR A 50 -9.22 20.68 -4.13
N ASN A 51 -9.44 21.38 -5.26
CA ASN A 51 -10.77 21.62 -5.79
C ASN A 51 -11.43 20.31 -6.25
N LEU A 52 -10.68 19.48 -6.98
CA LEU A 52 -11.14 18.16 -7.42
C LEU A 52 -11.54 17.28 -6.23
N PHE A 53 -10.70 17.20 -5.21
CA PHE A 53 -10.99 16.45 -3.99
C PHE A 53 -12.30 16.90 -3.33
N LYS A 54 -12.50 18.20 -3.14
CA LYS A 54 -13.74 18.76 -2.56
C LYS A 54 -14.97 18.41 -3.40
N GLU A 55 -14.86 18.47 -4.73
CA GLU A 55 -15.97 18.12 -5.62
C GLU A 55 -16.30 16.63 -5.53
N LEU A 56 -15.28 15.74 -5.44
CA LEU A 56 -15.48 14.32 -5.24
C LEU A 56 -16.12 13.99 -3.89
N GLU A 57 -15.71 14.66 -2.79
CA GLU A 57 -16.34 14.49 -1.48
C GLU A 57 -17.83 14.90 -1.50
N ILE A 58 -18.15 16.02 -2.15
CA ILE A 58 -19.54 16.46 -2.28
C ILE A 58 -20.34 15.46 -3.13
N ALA A 59 -19.77 14.99 -4.23
CA ALA A 59 -20.44 14.04 -5.12
C ALA A 59 -20.62 12.65 -4.50
N ALA A 60 -19.74 12.24 -3.59
CA ALA A 60 -19.84 10.97 -2.83
C ALA A 60 -20.79 11.07 -1.63
N ASN A 61 -21.18 12.28 -1.22
CA ASN A 61 -21.97 12.49 -0.01
C ASN A 61 -23.40 11.97 -0.20
N GLY A 62 -23.80 11.02 0.64
CA GLY A 62 -25.13 10.39 0.60
C GLY A 62 -25.17 9.03 -0.10
N ASP A 63 -24.13 8.64 -0.83
CA ASP A 63 -23.97 7.33 -1.43
C ASP A 63 -22.99 6.48 -0.59
N ASP A 64 -23.28 5.19 -0.42
CA ASP A 64 -22.39 4.24 0.28
C ASP A 64 -21.23 3.78 -0.66
N ILE A 65 -20.51 4.78 -1.21
CA ILE A 65 -19.46 4.56 -2.19
C ILE A 65 -18.05 4.51 -1.57
N GLY A 66 -17.92 4.88 -0.29
CA GLY A 66 -16.65 5.05 0.41
C GLY A 66 -16.26 6.52 0.57
N SER A 67 -14.99 6.77 0.78
CA SER A 67 -14.47 8.13 1.03
C SER A 67 -13.30 8.45 0.10
N PHE A 68 -13.08 9.73 -0.12
CA PHE A 68 -11.92 10.24 -0.84
C PHE A 68 -10.93 10.88 0.12
N SER A 69 -9.65 10.86 -0.25
CA SER A 69 -8.57 11.58 0.39
C SER A 69 -7.62 12.16 -0.66
N LEU A 70 -6.80 13.10 -0.24
CA LEU A 70 -5.79 13.73 -1.07
C LEU A 70 -4.42 13.44 -0.50
N GLU A 71 -3.60 12.77 -1.29
CA GLU A 71 -2.23 12.42 -0.94
C GLU A 71 -1.27 13.60 -1.13
N PRO A 72 -0.07 13.61 -0.50
CA PRO A 72 0.81 14.78 -0.42
C PRO A 72 1.12 15.47 -1.75
N GLY A 73 1.26 14.72 -2.84
CA GLY A 73 1.55 15.22 -4.18
C GLY A 73 0.29 15.40 -5.05
N GLY A 74 -0.90 15.46 -4.45
CA GLY A 74 -2.16 15.65 -5.16
C GLY A 74 -2.70 14.39 -5.85
N GLN A 75 -2.23 13.20 -5.46
CA GLN A 75 -2.86 11.95 -5.87
C GLN A 75 -4.23 11.86 -5.19
N ILE A 76 -5.25 11.48 -5.98
CA ILE A 76 -6.58 11.19 -5.43
C ILE A 76 -6.56 9.74 -4.95
N GLU A 77 -6.94 9.55 -3.70
CA GLU A 77 -7.16 8.24 -3.10
C GLU A 77 -8.65 8.01 -2.87
N TRP A 78 -9.12 6.82 -3.18
CA TRP A 78 -10.43 6.34 -2.81
C TRP A 78 -10.31 5.16 -1.85
N SER A 79 -11.00 5.22 -0.71
CA SER A 79 -11.11 4.16 0.27
C SER A 79 -12.50 3.53 0.22
N SER A 80 -12.59 2.25 -0.10
CA SER A 80 -13.86 1.53 -0.16
C SER A 80 -14.46 1.28 1.23
N PRO A 81 -15.78 1.09 1.33
CA PRO A 81 -16.36 0.34 2.44
C PRO A 81 -15.76 -1.08 2.52
N PRO A 82 -15.79 -1.74 3.70
CA PRO A 82 -15.31 -3.10 3.84
C PRO A 82 -16.36 -4.13 3.38
N PHE A 83 -15.95 -5.11 2.55
CA PHE A 83 -16.80 -6.14 1.95
C PHE A 83 -16.39 -7.56 2.37
N SER A 84 -17.37 -8.46 2.51
CA SER A 84 -17.15 -9.89 2.79
C SER A 84 -16.87 -10.71 1.53
N ASN A 85 -17.17 -10.16 0.36
CA ASN A 85 -16.90 -10.78 -0.95
C ASN A 85 -16.43 -9.76 -1.99
N LEU A 86 -15.71 -10.26 -3.00
CA LEU A 86 -15.09 -9.40 -4.02
C LEU A 86 -16.07 -8.97 -5.12
N ASN A 87 -17.22 -9.62 -5.25
CA ASN A 87 -18.22 -9.21 -6.24
C ASN A 87 -18.88 -7.90 -5.81
N ASP A 88 -19.28 -7.78 -4.53
CA ASP A 88 -19.81 -6.53 -3.97
C ASP A 88 -18.75 -5.42 -3.98
N LEU A 89 -17.48 -5.76 -3.69
CA LEU A 89 -16.37 -4.82 -3.80
C LEU A 89 -16.18 -4.34 -5.24
N ASN A 90 -16.30 -5.25 -6.24
CA ASN A 90 -16.26 -4.86 -7.65
C ASN A 90 -17.37 -3.87 -8.00
N ASP A 91 -18.60 -4.11 -7.54
CA ASP A 91 -19.70 -3.19 -7.80
C ASP A 91 -19.45 -1.80 -7.21
N SER A 92 -18.89 -1.74 -6.00
CA SER A 92 -18.45 -0.48 -5.38
C SER A 92 -17.32 0.19 -6.18
N LEU A 93 -16.34 -0.58 -6.64
CA LEU A 93 -15.24 -0.10 -7.49
C LEU A 93 -15.75 0.47 -8.82
N GLN A 94 -16.76 -0.14 -9.45
CA GLN A 94 -17.39 0.41 -10.67
C GLN A 94 -18.11 1.74 -10.41
N LYS A 95 -18.80 1.87 -9.27
CA LYS A 95 -19.44 3.14 -8.86
C LYS A 95 -18.40 4.24 -8.64
N TYR A 96 -17.31 3.92 -7.91
CA TYR A 96 -16.18 4.84 -7.74
C TYR A 96 -15.65 5.32 -9.10
N LYS A 97 -15.36 4.39 -10.02
CA LYS A 97 -14.84 4.73 -11.35
C LYS A 97 -15.80 5.65 -12.13
N TYR A 98 -17.06 5.34 -12.11
CA TYR A 98 -18.09 6.15 -12.77
C TYR A 98 -18.11 7.59 -12.19
N LEU A 99 -18.12 7.71 -10.86
CA LEU A 99 -18.12 9.02 -10.20
C LEU A 99 -16.86 9.84 -10.53
N LEU A 100 -15.68 9.19 -10.43
CA LEU A 100 -14.42 9.83 -10.75
C LEU A 100 -14.40 10.31 -12.21
N ASP A 101 -14.79 9.45 -13.17
CA ASP A 101 -14.80 9.81 -14.58
C ASP A 101 -15.77 10.96 -14.89
N GLN A 102 -16.95 10.96 -14.28
CA GLN A 102 -17.92 12.06 -14.44
C GLN A 102 -17.34 13.40 -13.94
N THR A 103 -16.64 13.37 -12.80
CA THR A 103 -16.02 14.57 -12.22
C THR A 103 -14.85 15.05 -13.05
N LEU A 104 -13.94 14.14 -13.47
CA LEU A 104 -12.79 14.48 -14.31
C LEU A 104 -13.19 15.07 -15.66
N ASN A 105 -14.22 14.49 -16.30
CA ASN A 105 -14.69 14.94 -17.61
C ASN A 105 -15.23 16.38 -17.61
N LYS A 106 -15.80 16.87 -16.50
CA LYS A 106 -16.25 18.26 -16.37
C LYS A 106 -15.13 19.28 -16.49
N HIS A 107 -13.90 18.88 -16.17
CA HIS A 107 -12.73 19.75 -16.07
C HIS A 107 -11.64 19.40 -17.09
N ASP A 108 -11.96 18.61 -18.12
CA ASP A 108 -11.00 18.14 -19.11
C ASP A 108 -9.77 17.47 -18.51
N LEU A 109 -10.00 16.67 -17.46
CA LEU A 109 -8.98 15.90 -16.74
C LEU A 109 -9.06 14.42 -17.11
N ILE A 110 -7.92 13.73 -16.92
CA ILE A 110 -7.77 12.29 -17.06
C ILE A 110 -7.01 11.75 -15.86
N ASN A 111 -7.30 10.52 -15.46
CA ASN A 111 -6.56 9.84 -14.40
C ASN A 111 -5.60 8.81 -14.98
N LEU A 112 -4.48 8.60 -14.28
CA LEU A 112 -3.45 7.63 -14.63
C LEU A 112 -3.22 6.67 -13.45
N TYR A 113 -3.47 5.39 -13.69
CA TYR A 113 -3.25 4.28 -12.77
C TYR A 113 -1.89 3.62 -13.04
N ILE A 114 -0.85 4.04 -12.30
CA ILE A 114 0.52 3.56 -12.44
C ILE A 114 1.25 3.75 -11.10
N GLY A 115 2.18 2.89 -10.74
CA GLY A 115 2.83 2.91 -9.43
C GLY A 115 3.73 4.12 -9.17
N VAL A 116 4.34 4.70 -10.23
CA VAL A 116 5.19 5.89 -10.14
C VAL A 116 4.84 6.85 -11.27
N ASP A 117 4.76 8.14 -10.97
CA ASP A 117 4.56 9.19 -11.98
C ASP A 117 5.67 9.10 -13.07
N PRO A 118 5.30 8.87 -14.34
CA PRO A 118 6.30 8.57 -15.37
C PRO A 118 7.08 9.78 -15.87
N PHE A 119 6.63 11.01 -15.61
CA PHE A 119 7.15 12.21 -16.29
C PHE A 119 7.79 13.23 -15.35
N ASN A 120 7.24 13.41 -14.16
CA ASN A 120 7.57 14.54 -13.31
C ASN A 120 8.62 14.18 -12.27
N SER A 121 9.55 15.12 -12.01
CA SER A 121 10.42 15.02 -10.84
C SER A 121 9.68 15.50 -9.57
N PRO A 122 10.09 15.06 -8.39
CA PRO A 122 9.47 15.53 -7.13
C PRO A 122 9.57 17.05 -6.96
N GLU A 123 10.60 17.68 -7.51
CA GLU A 123 10.82 19.13 -7.44
C GLU A 123 9.82 19.92 -8.28
N SER A 124 9.19 19.29 -9.27
CA SER A 124 8.17 19.89 -10.12
C SER A 124 6.74 19.73 -9.59
N ILE A 125 6.57 18.98 -8.52
CA ILE A 125 5.26 18.72 -7.90
C ILE A 125 5.21 19.40 -6.53
N ASP A 126 4.25 20.30 -6.37
CA ASP A 126 4.00 20.95 -5.08
C ASP A 126 3.53 19.93 -4.04
N LEU A 127 3.81 20.25 -2.80
CA LEU A 127 3.25 19.54 -1.65
C LEU A 127 1.94 20.19 -1.26
N ILE A 128 0.92 19.38 -0.94
CA ILE A 128 -0.33 19.93 -0.38
C ILE A 128 -0.02 20.79 0.85
N ASN A 129 -0.63 21.97 0.93
CA ASN A 129 -0.41 22.94 2.01
C ASN A 129 -1.08 22.49 3.32
N GLN A 130 -0.45 21.52 3.99
CA GLN A 130 -0.88 21.00 5.30
C GLN A 130 0.36 20.75 6.17
N GLU A 131 0.33 21.23 7.43
CA GLU A 131 1.46 21.11 8.37
C GLU A 131 1.97 19.66 8.53
N LYS A 132 1.05 18.68 8.53
CA LYS A 132 1.41 17.26 8.56
C LYS A 132 2.41 16.88 7.46
N TYR A 133 2.15 17.31 6.24
CA TYR A 133 2.97 16.93 5.09
C TYR A 133 4.27 17.73 4.99
N GLU A 134 4.29 18.96 5.49
CA GLU A 134 5.53 19.74 5.64
C GLU A 134 6.46 19.08 6.64
N LEU A 135 5.95 18.67 7.80
CA LEU A 135 6.70 17.93 8.82
C LEU A 135 7.21 16.58 8.31
N MET A 136 6.37 15.84 7.57
CA MET A 136 6.77 14.59 6.95
C MET A 136 7.88 14.80 5.92
N ASN A 137 7.76 15.78 5.03
CA ASN A 137 8.78 16.08 4.03
C ASN A 137 10.13 16.42 4.67
N ALA A 138 10.13 17.28 5.68
CA ALA A 138 11.33 17.65 6.41
C ALA A 138 11.98 16.46 7.14
N SER A 139 11.18 15.52 7.65
CA SER A 139 11.67 14.28 8.27
C SER A 139 12.27 13.32 7.25
N MET A 140 11.58 13.09 6.14
CA MET A 140 12.01 12.16 5.09
C MET A 140 13.30 12.62 4.39
N GLU A 141 13.52 13.94 4.23
CA GLU A 141 14.76 14.49 3.69
C GLU A 141 15.99 14.18 4.54
N LYS A 142 15.81 13.96 5.85
CA LYS A 142 16.91 13.66 6.77
C LYS A 142 17.24 12.17 6.84
N ASN A 143 16.25 11.32 6.63
CA ASN A 143 16.31 9.90 6.98
C ASN A 143 16.48 8.98 5.76
N GLY A 144 16.32 9.50 4.55
CA GLY A 144 16.45 8.76 3.31
C GLY A 144 16.77 9.64 2.11
N THR A 145 16.94 8.99 0.95
CA THR A 145 17.29 9.68 -0.30
C THR A 145 16.09 9.91 -1.21
N LEU A 146 15.03 9.09 -1.09
CA LEU A 146 13.89 9.09 -2.02
C LEU A 146 12.56 9.48 -1.37
N GLY A 147 12.57 10.10 -0.20
CA GLY A 147 11.36 10.51 0.50
C GLY A 147 10.48 11.48 -0.29
N LYS A 148 11.06 12.40 -1.06
CA LYS A 148 10.31 13.30 -1.94
C LYS A 148 9.61 12.54 -3.07
N TRP A 149 10.28 11.54 -3.66
CA TRP A 149 9.70 10.65 -4.67
C TRP A 149 8.50 9.90 -4.11
N MET A 150 8.66 9.31 -2.92
CA MET A 150 7.59 8.58 -2.24
C MET A 150 6.36 9.47 -2.04
N MET A 151 6.53 10.66 -1.48
CA MET A 151 5.41 11.53 -1.14
C MET A 151 4.67 12.10 -2.35
N ARG A 152 5.37 12.40 -3.44
CA ARG A 152 4.79 13.15 -4.57
C ARG A 152 4.52 12.31 -5.81
N ASN A 153 5.28 11.24 -5.99
CA ASN A 153 5.35 10.54 -7.27
C ASN A 153 4.99 9.06 -7.19
N THR A 154 4.54 8.54 -6.04
CA THR A 154 4.07 7.16 -5.95
C THR A 154 2.56 7.09 -5.80
N SER A 155 1.97 6.00 -6.28
CA SER A 155 0.59 5.62 -6.04
C SER A 155 0.43 4.09 -5.94
N SER A 156 -0.59 3.64 -5.22
CA SER A 156 -0.73 2.25 -4.81
C SER A 156 -2.18 1.74 -4.85
N VAL A 157 -2.30 0.43 -4.73
CA VAL A 157 -3.49 -0.24 -4.22
C VAL A 157 -3.12 -0.79 -2.84
N GLN A 158 -3.88 -0.44 -1.80
CA GLN A 158 -3.68 -0.94 -0.44
C GLN A 158 -4.87 -1.80 -0.03
N LEU A 159 -4.63 -2.86 0.75
CA LEU A 159 -5.66 -3.79 1.16
C LEU A 159 -5.76 -3.80 2.68
N ASN A 160 -6.97 -3.69 3.19
CA ASN A 160 -7.27 -3.61 4.62
C ASN A 160 -8.10 -4.82 5.04
N TYR A 161 -7.54 -5.72 5.87
CA TYR A 161 -8.21 -6.92 6.36
C TYR A 161 -8.54 -6.82 7.84
N ASP A 162 -9.75 -7.19 8.22
CA ASP A 162 -10.15 -7.31 9.61
C ASP A 162 -9.28 -8.32 10.36
N ILE A 163 -9.04 -8.04 11.65
CA ILE A 163 -8.38 -8.93 12.62
C ILE A 163 -9.47 -9.70 13.39
N ILE A 164 -9.26 -11.00 13.62
CA ILE A 164 -10.18 -11.84 14.41
C ILE A 164 -9.74 -11.95 15.87
N ASN A 165 -8.46 -12.09 16.09
CA ASN A 165 -7.82 -12.14 17.41
C ASN A 165 -6.32 -11.88 17.29
N GLU A 166 -5.61 -11.79 18.40
CA GLU A 166 -4.17 -11.51 18.43
C GLU A 166 -3.33 -12.53 17.66
N ARG A 167 -3.61 -13.81 17.82
CA ARG A 167 -2.90 -14.88 17.10
C ARG A 167 -3.08 -14.75 15.60
N ASP A 168 -4.30 -14.51 15.15
CA ASP A 168 -4.63 -14.28 13.74
C ASP A 168 -3.90 -13.07 13.17
N ALA A 169 -3.85 -11.96 13.91
CA ALA A 169 -3.12 -10.76 13.53
C ALA A 169 -1.62 -11.04 13.29
N CYS A 170 -1.00 -11.77 14.21
CA CYS A 170 0.40 -12.17 14.12
C CYS A 170 0.68 -13.09 12.93
N GLU A 171 -0.13 -14.14 12.77
CA GLU A 171 0.01 -15.11 11.67
C GLU A 171 -0.19 -14.45 10.31
N LEU A 172 -1.21 -13.61 10.16
CA LEU A 172 -1.47 -12.90 8.91
C LEU A 172 -0.36 -11.92 8.55
N ALA A 173 0.07 -11.09 9.51
CA ALA A 173 1.13 -10.13 9.25
C ALA A 173 2.44 -10.83 8.86
N PHE A 174 2.78 -11.95 9.51
CA PHE A 174 3.94 -12.76 9.16
C PHE A 174 3.84 -13.35 7.75
N ILE A 175 2.71 -13.95 7.39
CA ILE A 175 2.47 -14.53 6.06
C ILE A 175 2.57 -13.44 4.99
N ILE A 176 1.91 -12.31 5.18
CA ILE A 176 1.89 -11.20 4.21
C ILE A 176 3.29 -10.61 4.05
N ASP A 177 4.06 -10.44 5.13
CA ASP A 177 5.45 -9.97 5.05
C ASP A 177 6.34 -10.93 4.25
N CYS A 178 6.17 -12.25 4.41
CA CYS A 178 6.88 -13.25 3.61
C CYS A 178 6.42 -13.29 2.14
N LEU A 179 5.18 -12.90 1.85
CA LEU A 179 4.65 -12.82 0.49
C LEU A 179 5.07 -11.53 -0.25
N HIS A 180 5.68 -10.56 0.45
CA HIS A 180 6.07 -9.28 -0.14
C HIS A 180 6.83 -9.42 -1.47
N PRO A 181 7.88 -10.24 -1.64
CA PRO A 181 8.55 -10.36 -2.93
C PRO A 181 7.61 -10.86 -4.05
N ILE A 182 6.75 -11.83 -3.75
CA ILE A 182 5.78 -12.37 -4.71
C ILE A 182 4.78 -11.29 -5.14
N SER A 183 4.23 -10.55 -4.19
CA SER A 183 3.34 -9.41 -4.42
C SER A 183 4.03 -8.34 -5.27
N ALA A 184 5.23 -7.96 -4.89
CA ALA A 184 6.05 -6.98 -5.58
C ALA A 184 6.28 -7.33 -7.05
N TYR A 185 6.54 -8.60 -7.36
CA TYR A 185 6.70 -9.06 -8.75
C TYR A 185 5.35 -9.07 -9.48
N LEU A 186 4.35 -9.76 -8.92
CA LEU A 186 3.05 -9.94 -9.58
C LEU A 186 2.41 -8.60 -9.93
N PHE A 187 2.49 -7.63 -9.03
CA PHE A 187 1.75 -6.38 -9.13
C PHE A 187 2.63 -5.16 -9.43
N SER A 188 3.84 -5.36 -9.97
CA SER A 188 4.69 -4.27 -10.44
C SER A 188 4.07 -3.58 -11.64
N ASN A 189 3.87 -2.26 -11.54
CA ASN A 189 3.37 -1.36 -12.58
C ASN A 189 4.03 0.03 -12.48
N SER A 190 5.36 0.07 -12.42
CA SER A 190 6.16 1.31 -12.35
C SER A 190 7.27 1.32 -13.42
N PRO A 191 6.87 1.29 -14.72
CA PRO A 191 7.81 1.05 -15.84
C PRO A 191 8.69 2.23 -16.21
N TYR A 192 8.35 3.46 -15.79
CA TYR A 192 8.97 4.68 -16.28
C TYR A 192 9.34 5.66 -15.18
N GLN A 193 10.40 6.45 -15.40
CA GLN A 193 10.81 7.55 -14.56
C GLN A 193 11.39 8.68 -15.42
N LEU A 194 10.97 9.93 -15.23
CA LEU A 194 11.46 11.10 -15.95
C LEU A 194 11.42 10.94 -17.49
N GLY A 195 10.35 10.36 -17.99
CA GLY A 195 10.15 10.15 -19.43
C GLY A 195 10.92 8.98 -20.04
N GLN A 196 11.58 8.14 -19.24
CA GLN A 196 12.39 7.02 -19.70
C GLN A 196 11.97 5.70 -19.05
N PRO A 197 12.11 4.56 -19.77
CA PRO A 197 12.00 3.25 -19.14
C PRO A 197 13.03 3.08 -18.02
N VAL A 198 12.65 2.37 -16.96
CA VAL A 198 13.56 1.99 -15.87
C VAL A 198 14.17 0.61 -16.17
N ASP A 199 15.44 0.41 -15.78
CA ASP A 199 16.10 -0.89 -15.93
C ASP A 199 15.56 -1.87 -14.91
N ASN A 200 15.08 -3.02 -15.33
CA ASN A 200 14.71 -4.24 -14.55
C ASN A 200 14.48 -4.05 -13.04
N LYS A 201 13.93 -2.89 -12.64
CA LYS A 201 13.68 -2.55 -11.24
C LYS A 201 12.18 -2.52 -10.96
N ASN A 202 11.82 -2.99 -9.79
CA ASN A 202 10.56 -2.63 -9.19
C ASN A 202 10.69 -1.22 -8.59
N LEU A 203 10.44 -0.20 -9.41
CA LEU A 203 10.80 1.18 -9.10
C LEU A 203 10.12 1.70 -7.84
N ARG A 204 8.80 1.44 -7.66
CA ARG A 204 8.09 1.92 -6.47
C ARG A 204 8.65 1.27 -5.20
N ASN A 205 8.92 -0.03 -5.21
CA ASN A 205 9.53 -0.70 -4.07
C ASN A 205 10.94 -0.16 -3.79
N TYR A 206 11.73 0.11 -4.83
CA TYR A 206 13.04 0.74 -4.67
C TYR A 206 12.94 2.13 -4.03
N ILE A 207 11.94 2.93 -4.39
CA ILE A 207 11.68 4.24 -3.78
C ILE A 207 11.36 4.07 -2.28
N TRP A 208 10.45 3.16 -1.93
CA TRP A 208 10.06 2.91 -0.54
C TRP A 208 11.21 2.36 0.31
N GLU A 209 12.02 1.44 -0.22
CA GLU A 209 13.23 0.90 0.45
C GLU A 209 14.26 1.99 0.80
N ASN A 210 14.27 3.11 0.07
CA ASN A 210 15.21 4.21 0.24
C ASN A 210 14.56 5.49 0.79
N THR A 211 13.36 5.40 1.37
CA THR A 211 12.62 6.54 1.94
C THR A 211 13.01 6.82 3.38
N ASP A 212 12.82 5.89 4.29
CA ASP A 212 13.19 6.03 5.72
C ASP A 212 13.41 4.66 6.34
N ASN A 213 14.67 4.37 6.68
CA ASN A 213 15.07 3.08 7.24
C ASN A 213 14.47 2.78 8.62
N SER A 214 13.97 3.79 9.32
CA SER A 214 13.40 3.59 10.67
C SER A 214 11.95 3.13 10.64
N ARG A 215 11.22 3.30 9.53
CA ARG A 215 9.77 3.09 9.46
C ARG A 215 9.22 2.43 8.21
N CYS A 216 10.02 2.33 7.14
CA CYS A 216 9.71 1.63 5.89
C CYS A 216 10.25 0.20 5.90
N LYS A 217 10.13 -0.54 4.79
CA LYS A 217 10.63 -1.91 4.57
C LYS A 217 9.76 -3.00 5.18
N SER A 218 10.32 -4.22 5.28
CA SER A 218 9.61 -5.38 5.82
C SER A 218 9.57 -5.37 7.34
N LEU A 219 8.66 -6.15 7.92
CA LEU A 219 8.62 -6.39 9.35
C LEU A 219 9.91 -7.08 9.85
N LEU A 220 10.48 -7.96 9.00
CA LEU A 220 11.74 -8.63 9.31
C LEU A 220 12.91 -7.67 9.49
N ASP A 221 12.99 -6.60 8.69
CA ASP A 221 14.05 -5.59 8.79
C ASP A 221 14.03 -4.84 10.13
N HIS A 222 12.89 -4.85 10.80
CA HIS A 222 12.68 -4.27 12.12
C HIS A 222 12.68 -5.30 13.26
N GLY A 223 13.17 -6.52 13.01
CA GLY A 223 13.38 -7.55 14.04
C GLY A 223 12.17 -8.42 14.33
N MET A 224 11.09 -8.32 13.59
CA MET A 224 9.90 -9.15 13.74
C MET A 224 10.09 -10.49 13.00
N VAL A 225 10.73 -11.43 13.67
CA VAL A 225 11.18 -12.70 13.08
C VAL A 225 10.12 -13.80 13.18
N TYR A 226 9.43 -13.89 14.32
CA TYR A 226 8.58 -15.03 14.64
C TYR A 226 7.10 -14.65 14.72
N PRO A 227 6.19 -15.45 14.15
CA PRO A 227 4.77 -15.12 14.16
C PRO A 227 4.16 -15.07 15.56
N ASN A 228 4.64 -15.86 16.52
CA ASN A 228 4.07 -15.93 17.87
C ASN A 228 4.38 -14.72 18.75
N THR A 229 5.39 -13.93 18.45
CA THR A 229 5.77 -12.70 19.19
C THR A 229 5.53 -11.42 18.39
N LEU A 230 5.11 -11.54 17.13
CA LEU A 230 5.15 -10.48 16.14
C LEU A 230 4.44 -9.19 16.59
N LEU A 231 3.28 -9.28 17.21
CA LEU A 231 2.56 -8.08 17.68
C LEU A 231 3.23 -7.44 18.89
N ASP A 232 3.84 -8.21 19.78
CA ASP A 232 4.65 -7.66 20.89
C ASP A 232 5.92 -6.98 20.36
N ASP A 233 6.58 -7.61 19.40
CA ASP A 233 7.75 -7.05 18.73
C ASP A 233 7.39 -5.78 17.97
N TYR A 234 6.26 -5.73 17.28
CA TYR A 234 5.75 -4.55 16.60
C TYR A 234 5.48 -3.39 17.58
N VAL A 235 4.83 -3.65 18.72
CA VAL A 235 4.60 -2.63 19.76
C VAL A 235 5.92 -2.11 20.35
N ASN A 236 6.91 -2.96 20.48
CA ASN A 236 8.26 -2.52 20.92
C ASN A 236 8.97 -1.71 19.83
N TYR A 237 8.89 -2.14 18.58
CA TYR A 237 9.47 -1.47 17.43
C TYR A 237 8.91 -0.05 17.25
N ILE A 238 7.60 0.15 17.22
CA ILE A 238 7.01 1.46 16.96
C ILE A 238 7.47 2.52 17.98
N LYS A 239 7.76 2.12 19.21
CA LYS A 239 8.28 3.03 20.23
C LYS A 239 9.69 3.55 19.94
N THR A 240 10.48 2.84 19.15
CA THR A 240 11.83 3.24 18.77
C THR A 240 11.87 4.18 17.57
N VAL A 241 10.76 4.27 16.82
CA VAL A 241 10.68 5.06 15.60
C VAL A 241 10.71 6.56 15.91
N PRO A 242 11.55 7.36 15.21
CA PRO A 242 11.57 8.81 15.35
C PRO A 242 10.18 9.41 15.09
N LEU A 243 9.72 10.27 15.98
CA LEU A 243 8.41 10.90 15.86
C LEU A 243 8.47 12.05 14.85
N ILE A 244 7.58 12.07 13.86
CA ILE A 244 7.50 13.13 12.85
C ILE A 244 6.69 14.33 13.37
N PHE A 245 5.51 14.05 13.93
CA PHE A 245 4.60 15.05 14.49
C PHE A 245 3.84 14.49 15.68
N GLU A 246 3.34 15.36 16.52
CA GLU A 246 2.38 15.04 17.58
C GLU A 246 1.03 15.74 17.32
N LEU A 247 -0.03 15.32 18.00
CA LEU A 247 -1.32 15.99 17.94
C LEU A 247 -1.44 17.02 19.06
N ASP A 248 -1.97 18.21 18.71
CA ASP A 248 -2.39 19.22 19.67
C ASP A 248 -3.70 18.85 20.38
N ASN A 249 -4.26 19.75 21.20
CA ASN A 249 -5.53 19.53 21.90
C ASN A 249 -6.74 19.44 20.97
N ASN A 250 -6.63 19.99 19.77
CA ASN A 250 -7.68 19.98 18.73
C ASN A 250 -7.48 18.85 17.71
N LEU A 251 -6.54 17.93 17.99
CA LEU A 251 -6.15 16.81 17.12
C LEU A 251 -5.46 17.24 15.82
N ASN A 252 -4.94 18.46 15.73
CA ASN A 252 -4.16 18.88 14.59
C ASN A 252 -2.70 18.43 14.73
N PRO A 253 -2.06 17.96 13.65
CA PRO A 253 -0.62 17.70 13.62
C PRO A 253 0.16 18.97 13.92
N LYS A 254 1.19 18.86 14.76
CA LYS A 254 2.14 19.94 15.07
C LYS A 254 3.55 19.40 15.27
N LYS A 255 4.54 20.27 15.19
CA LYS A 255 5.93 19.93 15.48
C LYS A 255 6.06 19.32 16.88
N THR A 256 6.77 18.22 16.98
CA THR A 256 6.99 17.51 18.25
C THR A 256 8.23 18.00 19.00
N LYS A 257 8.20 17.89 20.33
CA LYS A 257 9.36 18.04 21.22
C LYS A 257 10.04 16.71 21.53
N TYR A 258 9.40 15.58 21.23
CA TYR A 258 9.87 14.23 21.53
C TYR A 258 10.76 13.70 20.41
N GLN A 259 11.70 12.82 20.76
CA GLN A 259 12.60 12.20 19.79
C GLN A 259 11.93 10.99 19.12
N THR A 260 11.27 10.16 19.92
CA THR A 260 10.63 8.93 19.44
C THR A 260 9.14 8.88 19.76
N VAL A 261 8.44 8.00 19.06
CA VAL A 261 7.04 7.63 19.39
C VAL A 261 6.94 7.16 20.84
N GLY A 262 7.91 6.36 21.30
CA GLY A 262 7.95 5.85 22.67
C GLY A 262 8.08 6.94 23.73
N ASP A 263 8.88 7.97 23.48
CA ASP A 263 9.02 9.11 24.41
C ASP A 263 7.68 9.83 24.60
N GLN A 264 6.99 10.13 23.48
CA GLN A 264 5.70 10.81 23.50
C GLN A 264 4.63 9.98 24.22
N LEU A 265 4.45 8.72 23.77
CA LEU A 265 3.39 7.88 24.32
C LEU A 265 3.61 7.56 25.80
N SER A 266 4.90 7.41 26.22
CA SER A 266 5.24 7.17 27.63
C SER A 266 4.96 8.38 28.51
N ASP A 267 5.36 9.57 28.08
CA ASP A 267 5.13 10.81 28.82
C ASP A 267 3.62 11.06 29.01
N LYS A 268 2.84 10.96 27.93
CA LYS A 268 1.38 11.08 27.98
C LYS A 268 0.71 9.98 28.80
N TYR A 269 1.24 8.76 28.77
CA TYR A 269 0.71 7.66 29.58
C TYR A 269 0.92 7.89 31.09
N ILE A 270 2.12 8.36 31.48
CA ILE A 270 2.45 8.64 32.88
C ILE A 270 1.64 9.83 33.41
N SER A 271 1.44 10.87 32.59
CA SER A 271 0.62 12.04 32.96
C SER A 271 -0.90 11.79 32.91
N ALA A 272 -1.34 10.59 32.49
CA ALA A 272 -2.73 10.23 32.25
C ALA A 272 -3.43 11.08 31.13
N GLU A 273 -2.64 11.61 30.21
CA GLU A 273 -3.11 12.44 29.08
C GLU A 273 -3.13 11.67 27.74
N LEU A 274 -2.74 10.37 27.75
CA LEU A 274 -2.69 9.56 26.53
C LEU A 274 -4.09 9.29 25.99
N ARG A 275 -4.34 9.77 24.78
CA ARG A 275 -5.59 9.55 24.03
C ARG A 275 -5.42 8.40 23.03
N LYS A 276 -6.53 7.80 22.60
CA LYS A 276 -6.55 6.81 21.51
C LYS A 276 -6.04 7.39 20.19
N GLU A 277 -6.33 8.66 19.92
CA GLU A 277 -5.90 9.40 18.74
C GLU A 277 -4.37 9.58 18.69
N ASP A 278 -3.71 9.69 19.84
CA ASP A 278 -2.24 9.76 19.90
C ASP A 278 -1.61 8.42 19.47
N VAL A 279 -2.21 7.28 19.87
CA VAL A 279 -1.77 5.94 19.42
C VAL A 279 -2.06 5.75 17.94
N GLU A 280 -3.23 6.15 17.47
CA GLU A 280 -3.61 6.06 16.05
C GLU A 280 -2.66 6.89 15.18
N ALA A 281 -2.38 8.13 15.55
CA ALA A 281 -1.41 8.98 14.87
C ALA A 281 0.00 8.39 14.86
N ALA A 282 0.41 7.72 15.93
CA ALA A 282 1.70 7.03 16.00
C ALA A 282 1.75 5.84 15.01
N LEU A 283 0.72 5.01 14.96
CA LEU A 283 0.61 3.88 14.02
C LEU A 283 0.61 4.36 12.56
N HIS A 284 -0.01 5.52 12.27
CA HIS A 284 -0.03 6.11 10.93
C HIS A 284 1.32 6.70 10.48
N GLN A 285 2.31 6.82 11.38
CA GLN A 285 3.68 7.21 11.05
C GLN A 285 4.61 6.02 10.75
N ILE A 286 4.07 4.79 10.71
CA ILE A 286 4.77 3.57 10.33
C ILE A 286 4.40 3.24 8.88
N PHE A 287 5.39 2.92 8.05
CA PHE A 287 5.23 2.69 6.61
C PHE A 287 5.84 1.35 6.16
N THR A 288 5.83 0.37 7.05
CA THR A 288 6.23 -1.01 6.71
C THR A 288 5.32 -1.60 5.62
N ASN A 289 5.81 -2.59 4.87
CA ASN A 289 5.05 -3.26 3.79
C ASN A 289 3.73 -3.85 4.31
N VAL A 290 3.74 -4.29 5.55
CA VAL A 290 2.55 -4.68 6.32
C VAL A 290 2.45 -3.78 7.53
N ARG A 291 1.30 -3.16 7.76
CA ARG A 291 1.08 -2.25 8.88
C ARG A 291 -0.09 -2.70 9.74
N PHE A 292 0.07 -2.60 11.07
CA PHE A 292 -1.07 -2.71 11.99
C PHE A 292 -1.68 -1.34 12.24
N LYS A 293 -2.98 -1.26 12.00
CA LYS A 293 -3.91 -0.26 12.56
C LYS A 293 -4.86 -1.00 13.51
N SER A 294 -6.17 -0.71 13.50
CA SER A 294 -7.18 -1.65 14.05
C SER A 294 -7.56 -2.77 13.07
N LEU A 295 -6.73 -2.99 12.07
CA LEU A 295 -6.80 -3.95 10.98
C LEU A 295 -5.37 -4.23 10.49
N ILE A 296 -5.20 -5.17 9.54
CA ILE A 296 -3.94 -5.40 8.84
C ILE A 296 -4.02 -4.77 7.46
N GLU A 297 -3.04 -3.93 7.15
CA GLU A 297 -2.92 -3.23 5.88
C GLU A 297 -1.75 -3.76 5.07
N VAL A 298 -2.00 -4.14 3.81
CA VAL A 298 -1.01 -4.52 2.80
C VAL A 298 -0.71 -3.29 1.94
N ARG A 299 0.56 -2.86 1.84
CA ARG A 299 0.95 -1.55 1.30
C ARG A 299 1.91 -1.58 0.11
N ASP A 300 2.37 -2.74 -0.26
CA ASP A 300 3.49 -2.94 -1.20
C ASP A 300 3.08 -3.06 -2.67
N ILE A 301 1.80 -2.87 -2.99
CA ILE A 301 1.25 -3.08 -4.32
C ILE A 301 1.26 -1.75 -5.10
N ASP A 302 1.83 -1.75 -6.31
CA ASP A 302 1.73 -0.61 -7.22
C ASP A 302 0.27 -0.34 -7.59
N CYS A 303 -0.06 0.90 -7.91
CA CYS A 303 -1.34 1.19 -8.53
C CYS A 303 -1.42 0.51 -9.90
N LEU A 304 -2.47 -0.27 -10.13
CA LEU A 304 -2.68 -1.05 -11.35
C LEU A 304 -3.73 -0.39 -12.25
N PRO A 305 -3.66 -0.60 -13.57
CA PRO A 305 -4.74 -0.20 -14.48
C PRO A 305 -6.09 -0.68 -13.95
N PHE A 306 -7.13 0.15 -14.07
CA PHE A 306 -8.42 -0.05 -13.41
C PHE A 306 -8.97 -1.49 -13.56
N LYS A 307 -8.88 -2.08 -14.75
CA LYS A 307 -9.31 -3.46 -15.04
C LYS A 307 -8.59 -4.55 -14.23
N HIS A 308 -7.50 -4.22 -13.56
CA HIS A 308 -6.65 -5.15 -12.80
C HIS A 308 -6.63 -4.87 -11.29
N ILE A 309 -7.31 -3.82 -10.80
CA ILE A 309 -7.30 -3.45 -9.37
C ILE A 309 -7.75 -4.60 -8.45
N LEU A 310 -8.68 -5.44 -8.91
CA LEU A 310 -9.13 -6.59 -8.10
C LEU A 310 -8.16 -7.78 -8.10
N ALA A 311 -7.14 -7.81 -8.96
CA ALA A 311 -6.22 -8.95 -9.00
C ALA A 311 -5.42 -9.13 -7.69
N PRO A 312 -4.77 -8.10 -7.11
CA PRO A 312 -4.13 -8.22 -5.81
C PRO A 312 -5.13 -8.52 -4.68
N VAL A 313 -6.33 -7.94 -4.73
CA VAL A 313 -7.36 -8.22 -3.73
C VAL A 313 -7.73 -9.70 -3.74
N ALA A 314 -7.94 -10.27 -4.93
CA ALA A 314 -8.24 -11.68 -5.08
C ALA A 314 -7.06 -12.56 -4.64
N PHE A 315 -5.82 -12.21 -5.03
CA PHE A 315 -4.62 -12.94 -4.59
C PHE A 315 -4.53 -13.05 -3.07
N PHE A 316 -4.56 -11.94 -2.35
CA PHE A 316 -4.47 -11.95 -0.89
C PHE A 316 -5.73 -12.53 -0.23
N SER A 317 -6.93 -12.27 -0.76
CA SER A 317 -8.17 -12.83 -0.22
C SER A 317 -8.23 -14.36 -0.28
N GLY A 318 -7.72 -14.97 -1.34
CA GLY A 318 -7.61 -16.43 -1.45
C GLY A 318 -6.69 -17.07 -0.40
N ILE A 319 -5.85 -16.27 0.23
CA ILE A 319 -4.97 -16.67 1.33
C ILE A 319 -5.59 -16.30 2.67
N VAL A 320 -5.97 -15.04 2.85
CA VAL A 320 -6.43 -14.48 4.12
C VAL A 320 -7.75 -15.10 4.59
N PHE A 321 -8.70 -15.33 3.70
CA PHE A 321 -9.98 -15.93 4.05
C PHE A 321 -9.94 -17.47 4.18
N ASP A 322 -8.90 -18.12 3.65
CA ASP A 322 -8.80 -19.59 3.68
C ASP A 322 -7.82 -20.08 4.75
N LYS A 323 -8.38 -20.68 5.81
CA LYS A 323 -7.59 -21.20 6.94
C LYS A 323 -6.56 -22.24 6.50
N LYS A 324 -6.89 -23.14 5.56
CA LYS A 324 -5.96 -24.19 5.09
C LYS A 324 -4.75 -23.60 4.38
N ASN A 325 -4.95 -22.54 3.60
CA ASN A 325 -3.85 -21.84 2.95
C ASN A 325 -2.97 -21.11 3.96
N ARG A 326 -3.57 -20.44 4.95
CA ARG A 326 -2.80 -19.78 6.03
C ARG A 326 -1.94 -20.79 6.79
N GLU A 327 -2.52 -21.92 7.22
CA GLU A 327 -1.79 -22.98 7.92
C GLU A 327 -0.63 -23.52 7.09
N LYS A 328 -0.85 -23.77 5.78
CA LYS A 328 0.18 -24.26 4.86
C LYS A 328 1.29 -23.24 4.64
N MET A 329 0.96 -21.96 4.46
CA MET A 329 1.95 -20.90 4.31
C MET A 329 2.74 -20.66 5.60
N LEU A 330 2.06 -20.66 6.73
CA LEU A 330 2.71 -20.49 8.03
C LEU A 330 3.70 -21.64 8.31
N ASP A 331 3.31 -22.90 8.04
CA ASP A 331 4.18 -24.06 8.17
C ASP A 331 5.42 -23.96 7.26
N GLU A 332 5.24 -23.49 6.03
CA GLU A 332 6.35 -23.35 5.09
C GLU A 332 7.29 -22.19 5.45
N PHE A 333 6.73 -21.00 5.65
CA PHE A 333 7.53 -19.79 5.89
C PHE A 333 8.25 -19.81 7.26
N SER A 334 7.70 -20.53 8.24
CA SER A 334 8.34 -20.71 9.55
C SER A 334 9.62 -21.58 9.50
N LYS A 335 9.88 -22.29 8.39
CA LYS A 335 11.10 -23.05 8.18
C LYS A 335 12.25 -22.21 7.65
N TRP A 336 11.93 -21.06 7.06
CA TRP A 336 12.93 -20.17 6.48
C TRP A 336 13.73 -19.47 7.57
N ASP A 337 15.03 -19.51 7.46
CA ASP A 337 15.88 -18.77 8.39
C ASP A 337 15.89 -17.26 8.07
N VAL A 338 16.46 -16.48 9.00
CA VAL A 338 16.51 -15.01 8.88
C VAL A 338 17.30 -14.58 7.64
N ASN A 339 18.36 -15.29 7.25
CA ASN A 339 19.18 -14.92 6.10
C ASN A 339 18.46 -15.24 4.80
N GLU A 340 17.79 -16.39 4.71
CA GLU A 340 16.93 -16.74 3.57
C GLU A 340 15.84 -15.69 3.38
N ARG A 341 15.13 -15.28 4.46
CA ARG A 341 14.10 -14.24 4.38
C ARG A 341 14.67 -12.88 3.98
N LYS A 342 15.87 -12.50 4.46
CA LYS A 342 16.52 -11.24 4.04
C LYS A 342 16.93 -11.26 2.56
N LEU A 343 17.44 -12.38 2.07
CA LEU A 343 17.77 -12.54 0.65
C LEU A 343 16.49 -12.53 -0.19
N TRP A 344 15.45 -13.21 0.29
CA TRP A 344 14.13 -13.23 -0.32
C TRP A 344 13.52 -11.83 -0.44
N ASN A 345 13.57 -11.02 0.61
CA ASN A 345 13.05 -9.64 0.57
C ASN A 345 13.77 -8.79 -0.49
N LYS A 346 15.07 -8.99 -0.72
CA LYS A 346 15.80 -8.28 -1.78
C LYS A 346 15.31 -8.63 -3.19
N SER A 347 14.70 -9.80 -3.38
CA SER A 347 14.12 -10.20 -4.65
C SER A 347 12.98 -9.28 -5.09
N SER A 348 12.31 -8.59 -4.16
CA SER A 348 11.26 -7.61 -4.45
C SER A 348 11.73 -6.42 -5.28
N LEU A 349 13.03 -6.13 -5.28
CA LEU A 349 13.62 -4.99 -5.98
C LEU A 349 13.92 -5.28 -7.45
N THR A 350 13.81 -6.53 -7.88
CA THR A 350 14.11 -6.97 -9.25
C THR A 350 12.89 -7.60 -9.91
N LEU A 351 12.90 -7.66 -11.25
CA LEU A 351 11.86 -8.31 -12.04
C LEU A 351 12.36 -9.60 -12.69
N ASP A 352 13.36 -10.25 -12.08
CA ASP A 352 13.95 -11.49 -12.56
C ASP A 352 13.42 -12.70 -11.77
N LEU A 353 12.67 -13.57 -12.43
CA LEU A 353 12.14 -14.82 -11.85
C LEU A 353 13.15 -15.95 -11.74
N ASN A 354 14.34 -15.81 -12.37
CA ASN A 354 15.35 -16.90 -12.36
C ASN A 354 16.25 -16.87 -11.12
N GLN A 355 16.12 -15.85 -10.26
CA GLN A 355 16.89 -15.79 -9.03
C GLN A 355 16.46 -16.89 -8.04
N ASP A 356 17.42 -17.27 -7.22
CA ASP A 356 17.18 -18.27 -6.16
C ASP A 356 16.27 -17.69 -5.07
N GLY A 357 15.39 -18.54 -4.57
CA GLY A 357 14.54 -18.28 -3.42
C GLY A 357 14.82 -19.26 -2.26
N PRO A 358 14.08 -19.16 -1.17
CA PRO A 358 14.23 -20.05 -0.02
C PRO A 358 14.04 -21.53 -0.35
N ASN A 359 14.65 -22.40 0.44
CA ASN A 359 14.56 -23.86 0.30
C ASN A 359 14.99 -24.39 -1.09
N GLY A 360 15.90 -23.72 -1.78
CA GLY A 360 16.43 -24.14 -3.09
C GLY A 360 15.41 -24.10 -4.23
N LYS A 361 14.28 -23.42 -4.05
CA LYS A 361 13.31 -23.16 -5.11
C LYS A 361 13.61 -21.82 -5.79
N SER A 362 13.29 -21.72 -7.08
CA SER A 362 13.39 -20.45 -7.79
C SER A 362 12.31 -19.46 -7.35
N TYR A 363 12.53 -18.18 -7.64
CA TYR A 363 11.51 -17.15 -7.43
C TYR A 363 10.22 -17.49 -8.20
N TYR A 364 10.35 -17.99 -9.43
CA TYR A 364 9.24 -18.47 -10.24
C TYR A 364 8.40 -19.54 -9.50
N ASP A 365 9.05 -20.57 -8.92
CA ASP A 365 8.35 -21.64 -8.21
C ASP A 365 7.53 -21.10 -7.03
N TRP A 366 8.05 -20.09 -6.32
CA TRP A 366 7.33 -19.45 -5.21
C TRP A 366 6.15 -18.62 -5.68
N VAL A 367 6.30 -17.90 -6.81
CA VAL A 367 5.19 -17.14 -7.43
C VAL A 367 4.07 -18.08 -7.84
N ILE A 368 4.39 -19.21 -8.49
CA ILE A 368 3.40 -20.21 -8.90
C ILE A 368 2.72 -20.84 -7.69
N TRP A 369 3.52 -21.32 -6.72
CA TRP A 369 2.98 -21.96 -5.52
C TRP A 369 2.00 -21.08 -4.73
N ALA A 370 2.35 -19.83 -4.49
CA ALA A 370 1.47 -18.90 -3.78
C ALA A 370 0.20 -18.58 -4.60
N SER A 371 0.34 -18.43 -5.91
CA SER A 371 -0.78 -18.16 -6.81
C SER A 371 -1.77 -19.33 -6.86
N GLU A 372 -1.28 -20.57 -6.94
CA GLU A 372 -2.12 -21.77 -6.89
C GLU A 372 -2.87 -21.89 -5.56
N LEU A 373 -2.20 -21.63 -4.45
CA LEU A 373 -2.84 -21.60 -3.14
C LEU A 373 -3.95 -20.55 -3.09
N SER A 374 -3.67 -19.34 -3.55
CA SER A 374 -4.66 -18.28 -3.60
C SER A 374 -5.89 -18.70 -4.42
N ILE A 375 -5.70 -19.16 -5.66
CA ILE A 375 -6.79 -19.63 -6.54
C ILE A 375 -7.57 -20.75 -5.86
N SER A 376 -6.90 -21.71 -5.24
CA SER A 376 -7.59 -22.82 -4.56
C SER A 376 -8.41 -22.35 -3.36
N GLY A 377 -7.93 -21.32 -2.63
CA GLY A 377 -8.68 -20.70 -1.54
C GLY A 377 -9.94 -19.99 -2.03
N LEU A 378 -9.83 -19.19 -3.09
CA LEU A 378 -10.99 -18.53 -3.71
C LEU A 378 -12.04 -19.55 -4.21
N ARG A 379 -11.61 -20.61 -4.88
CA ARG A 379 -12.52 -21.68 -5.31
C ARG A 379 -13.26 -22.34 -4.15
N ARG A 380 -12.59 -22.54 -3.01
CA ARG A 380 -13.25 -23.10 -1.81
C ARG A 380 -14.28 -22.15 -1.19
N ARG A 381 -14.18 -20.85 -1.45
CA ARG A 381 -15.23 -19.89 -1.08
C ARG A 381 -16.51 -20.07 -1.91
N GLY A 382 -16.42 -20.59 -3.14
CA GLY A 382 -17.57 -20.88 -4.01
C GLY A 382 -18.28 -19.63 -4.57
N LEU A 383 -17.58 -18.49 -4.64
CA LEU A 383 -18.12 -17.18 -5.06
C LEU A 383 -17.64 -16.76 -6.47
N ASN A 384 -16.92 -17.61 -7.18
CA ASN A 384 -16.25 -17.35 -8.46
C ASN A 384 -15.28 -16.16 -8.45
N GLU A 385 -14.73 -15.82 -7.31
CA GLU A 385 -13.82 -14.67 -7.14
C GLU A 385 -12.45 -14.90 -7.77
N GLU A 386 -12.07 -16.14 -8.04
CA GLU A 386 -10.81 -16.49 -8.73
C GLU A 386 -10.69 -15.89 -10.14
N ILE A 387 -11.80 -15.53 -10.76
CA ILE A 387 -11.82 -14.91 -12.09
C ILE A 387 -11.07 -13.56 -12.10
N TYR A 388 -11.06 -12.83 -10.98
CA TYR A 388 -10.35 -11.56 -10.84
C TYR A 388 -8.84 -11.73 -10.85
N PHE A 389 -8.33 -12.93 -10.56
CA PHE A 389 -6.90 -13.19 -10.51
C PHE A 389 -6.38 -14.09 -11.64
N ILE A 390 -7.09 -15.13 -12.02
CA ILE A 390 -6.60 -16.14 -13.00
C ILE A 390 -6.17 -15.52 -14.33
N LYS A 391 -7.00 -14.65 -14.91
CA LYS A 391 -6.67 -14.02 -16.20
C LYS A 391 -5.49 -13.09 -16.09
N TYR A 392 -5.38 -12.36 -14.98
CA TYR A 392 -4.26 -11.49 -14.69
C TYR A 392 -2.96 -12.31 -14.54
N LEU A 393 -3.01 -13.36 -13.71
CA LEU A 393 -1.87 -14.26 -13.49
C LEU A 393 -1.36 -14.86 -14.79
N SER A 394 -2.25 -15.39 -15.65
CA SER A 394 -1.85 -15.94 -16.96
C SER A 394 -1.07 -14.91 -17.78
N SER A 395 -1.55 -13.67 -17.84
CA SER A 395 -0.85 -12.59 -18.55
C SER A 395 0.54 -12.31 -17.95
N VAL A 396 0.66 -12.32 -16.61
CA VAL A 396 1.95 -12.09 -15.93
C VAL A 396 2.93 -13.24 -16.15
N ILE A 397 2.46 -14.48 -16.12
CA ILE A 397 3.31 -15.66 -16.38
C ILE A 397 3.81 -15.68 -17.81
N ASP A 398 2.96 -15.36 -18.78
CA ASP A 398 3.30 -15.41 -20.21
C ASP A 398 4.18 -14.22 -20.66
N ASN A 399 4.00 -13.04 -20.06
CA ASN A 399 4.57 -11.79 -20.56
C ASN A 399 5.37 -10.97 -19.51
N GLY A 400 5.51 -11.47 -18.30
CA GLY A 400 6.07 -10.74 -17.16
C GLY A 400 5.08 -9.77 -16.52
N PRO A 401 5.47 -9.07 -15.44
CA PRO A 401 4.63 -8.08 -14.77
C PRO A 401 4.33 -6.88 -15.68
N LEU A 402 3.31 -6.09 -15.32
CA LEU A 402 2.87 -4.96 -16.14
C LEU A 402 3.99 -3.97 -16.47
N THR A 403 4.95 -3.78 -15.57
CA THR A 403 6.17 -2.99 -15.84
C THR A 403 6.87 -3.47 -17.13
N LEU A 404 7.18 -4.76 -17.23
CA LEU A 404 7.87 -5.32 -18.40
C LEU A 404 6.96 -5.34 -19.64
N GLN A 405 5.69 -5.67 -19.47
CA GLN A 405 4.71 -5.64 -20.58
C GLN A 405 4.63 -4.25 -21.20
N SER A 406 4.50 -3.21 -20.38
CA SER A 406 4.41 -1.82 -20.82
C SER A 406 5.69 -1.38 -21.55
N GLN A 407 6.86 -1.67 -20.99
CA GLN A 407 8.15 -1.35 -21.63
C GLN A 407 8.32 -2.04 -22.99
N ASN A 408 7.98 -3.33 -23.08
CA ASN A 408 8.04 -4.08 -24.33
C ASN A 408 7.10 -3.54 -25.41
N LEU A 409 5.91 -3.08 -25.02
CA LEU A 409 4.96 -2.46 -25.94
C LEU A 409 5.46 -1.08 -26.39
N PHE A 410 5.96 -0.28 -25.47
CA PHE A 410 6.51 1.05 -25.77
C PHE A 410 7.68 0.99 -26.76
N LEU A 411 8.63 0.08 -26.55
CA LEU A 411 9.76 -0.12 -27.47
C LEU A 411 9.33 -0.45 -28.91
N LYS A 412 8.17 -1.07 -29.09
CA LYS A 412 7.60 -1.41 -30.41
C LYS A 412 6.77 -0.28 -31.02
N SER A 413 6.26 0.64 -30.22
CA SER A 413 5.26 1.65 -30.64
C SER A 413 5.83 2.74 -31.55
N LYS A 414 7.14 3.06 -31.46
CA LYS A 414 7.80 4.19 -32.14
C LYS A 414 7.21 5.58 -31.81
N GLU A 415 6.38 5.67 -30.78
CA GLU A 415 5.75 6.90 -30.31
C GLU A 415 6.58 7.56 -29.22
N SER A 416 6.29 8.84 -28.91
CA SER A 416 6.78 9.44 -27.67
C SER A 416 6.13 8.75 -26.47
N LEU A 417 6.83 8.66 -25.34
CA LEU A 417 6.29 8.03 -24.13
C LEU A 417 4.97 8.69 -23.70
N GLN A 418 4.92 10.03 -23.80
CA GLN A 418 3.72 10.77 -23.45
C GLN A 418 2.51 10.34 -24.29
N LYS A 419 2.69 10.24 -25.62
CA LYS A 419 1.61 9.75 -26.50
C LYS A 419 1.23 8.30 -26.18
N PHE A 420 2.22 7.44 -25.95
CA PHE A 420 2.00 6.03 -25.62
C PHE A 420 1.21 5.83 -24.31
N ILE A 421 1.51 6.61 -23.27
CA ILE A 421 0.85 6.47 -21.95
C ILE A 421 -0.59 6.99 -21.98
N PHE A 422 -0.87 8.02 -22.78
CA PHE A 422 -2.19 8.66 -22.80
C PHE A 422 -3.04 8.27 -24.03
N SER A 423 -2.59 7.32 -24.88
CA SER A 423 -3.39 6.74 -25.96
C SER A 423 -4.31 5.64 -25.45
#